data_08d2901344d6698d65c2aa03306c4f61
#
_entry.id   08d2901344d6698d65c2aa03306c4f61
#
_cell.length_a   1.000
_cell.length_b   1.000
_cell.length_c   1.000
_cell.angle_alpha   90.00
_cell.angle_beta   90.00
_cell.angle_gamma   90.00
#
_symmetry.space_group_name_H-M   'P 1'
#
loop_
_entity.id
_entity.type
_entity.pdbx_description
1 polymer ?
#
loop_
_entity_poly.entity_id
_entity_poly.type
_entity_poly.pdbx_seq_one_letter_code
_entity_poly.pdbx_strand_id
1 'polypeptide(L)'
;GGRLGGVFREAATLAEKFGDHRVFNTAIQEAFIVGSTVGMSAVGLKPIVEVQFADYIWPGLNQLFTEVSRSCYLSNGKWPVSMILRVPIGAYGSGGPYHSSSVESVVANIRGIKIAYPSNGADLKGLMKAAYYDPNPVVILEHKGLYWSKVPGTKGATSVEPADYYILPFGKAWLLQEIWKQEE
;
A
#
# COMPACT_ATOMS: atom_id res chain seq x y z
N GLY A 1 -4.03 -3.11 12.00
CA GLY A 1 -2.89 -3.00 12.87
C GLY A 1 -3.18 -3.25 14.34
N GLY A 2 -2.65 -2.40 15.19
CA GLY A 2 -2.76 -2.53 16.63
C GLY A 2 -2.25 -3.88 17.15
N ARG A 3 -2.70 -4.27 18.35
CA ARG A 3 -2.24 -5.52 18.98
C ARG A 3 -2.75 -6.78 18.27
N LEU A 4 -3.87 -6.69 17.54
CA LEU A 4 -4.37 -7.81 16.73
C LEU A 4 -3.45 -8.14 15.55
N GLY A 5 -2.76 -7.14 15.01
CA GLY A 5 -1.80 -7.31 13.92
C GLY A 5 -2.38 -7.29 12.51
N GLY A 6 -3.58 -6.74 12.33
CA GLY A 6 -4.28 -6.72 11.04
C GLY A 6 -5.12 -7.96 10.78
N VAL A 7 -5.97 -7.90 9.77
CA VAL A 7 -6.88 -9.01 9.38
C VAL A 7 -6.08 -10.24 8.94
N PHE A 8 -4.98 -10.03 8.24
CA PHE A 8 -4.10 -11.08 7.75
C PHE A 8 -2.89 -11.32 8.66
N ARG A 9 -2.84 -10.66 9.82
CA ARG A 9 -1.74 -10.68 10.78
C ARG A 9 -0.38 -10.22 10.21
N GLU A 10 -0.41 -9.47 9.16
CA GLU A 10 0.76 -8.91 8.49
C GLU A 10 1.50 -7.87 9.34
N ALA A 11 0.80 -7.26 10.30
CA ALA A 11 1.35 -6.30 11.26
C ALA A 11 1.46 -6.90 12.68
N ALA A 12 1.44 -8.24 12.80
CA ALA A 12 1.62 -8.90 14.09
C ALA A 12 2.94 -8.48 14.73
N THR A 13 2.93 -8.36 16.05
CA THR A 13 4.09 -7.94 16.88
C THR A 13 4.51 -6.47 16.77
N LEU A 14 4.08 -5.72 15.76
CA LEU A 14 4.50 -4.33 15.60
C LEU A 14 4.08 -3.45 16.79
N ALA A 15 2.85 -3.61 17.31
CA ALA A 15 2.39 -2.84 18.46
C ALA A 15 3.16 -3.20 19.75
N GLU A 16 3.55 -4.46 19.90
CA GLU A 16 4.39 -4.90 21.03
C GLU A 16 5.79 -4.29 20.94
N LYS A 17 6.35 -4.26 19.73
CA LYS A 17 7.72 -3.78 19.48
C LYS A 17 7.83 -2.26 19.53
N PHE A 18 6.83 -1.53 19.01
CA PHE A 18 6.93 -0.07 18.81
C PHE A 18 5.95 0.74 19.67
N GLY A 19 5.08 0.09 20.41
CA GLY A 19 4.10 0.73 21.30
C GLY A 19 2.80 1.18 20.61
N ASP A 20 1.75 1.26 21.40
CA ASP A 20 0.40 1.60 20.92
C ASP A 20 0.29 3.04 20.40
N HIS A 21 1.20 3.93 20.79
CA HIS A 21 1.27 5.29 20.27
C HIS A 21 1.78 5.38 18.83
N ARG A 22 2.43 4.33 18.32
CA ARG A 22 2.89 4.22 16.93
C ARG A 22 2.07 3.25 16.10
N VAL A 23 1.55 2.19 16.71
CA VAL A 23 0.85 1.10 16.02
C VAL A 23 -0.50 0.88 16.71
N PHE A 24 -1.54 1.44 16.14
CA PHE A 24 -2.88 1.45 16.74
C PHE A 24 -3.97 1.20 15.70
N ASN A 25 -5.15 0.89 16.17
CA ASN A 25 -6.36 0.84 15.37
C ASN A 25 -7.17 2.13 15.55
N THR A 26 -7.84 2.54 14.50
CA THR A 26 -8.94 3.49 14.54
C THR A 26 -10.27 2.76 14.60
N ALA A 27 -11.38 3.48 14.70
CA ALA A 27 -12.66 2.93 14.26
C ALA A 27 -12.58 2.52 12.78
N ILE A 28 -13.41 1.56 12.36
CA ILE A 28 -13.52 1.19 10.94
C ILE A 28 -14.29 2.30 10.23
N GLN A 29 -13.54 3.25 9.70
CA GLN A 29 -14.06 4.43 9.01
C GLN A 29 -13.02 4.91 7.99
N GLU A 30 -13.16 4.48 6.76
CA GLU A 30 -12.15 4.64 5.72
C GLU A 30 -11.90 6.11 5.37
N ALA A 31 -12.94 6.94 5.43
CA ALA A 31 -12.77 8.38 5.22
C ALA A 31 -11.89 9.01 6.31
N PHE A 32 -12.05 8.62 7.58
CA PHE A 32 -11.19 9.07 8.65
C PHE A 32 -9.77 8.52 8.51
N ILE A 33 -9.63 7.22 8.20
CA ILE A 33 -8.33 6.55 8.04
C ILE A 33 -7.48 7.28 6.99
N VAL A 34 -8.07 7.59 5.84
CA VAL A 34 -7.36 8.28 4.75
C VAL A 34 -7.24 9.78 5.04
N GLY A 35 -8.34 10.44 5.43
CA GLY A 35 -8.37 11.90 5.60
C GLY A 35 -7.48 12.41 6.73
N SER A 36 -7.36 11.66 7.84
CA SER A 36 -6.50 12.04 8.96
C SER A 36 -5.01 12.14 8.60
N THR A 37 -4.59 11.48 7.52
CA THR A 37 -3.19 11.50 7.05
C THR A 37 -2.75 12.90 6.61
N VAL A 38 -3.67 13.74 6.17
CA VAL A 38 -3.38 15.14 5.80
C VAL A 38 -2.88 15.92 7.02
N GLY A 39 -3.64 15.86 8.12
CA GLY A 39 -3.23 16.52 9.39
C GLY A 39 -1.96 15.91 9.97
N MET A 40 -1.82 14.58 9.93
CA MET A 40 -0.60 13.89 10.39
C MET A 40 0.62 14.35 9.60
N SER A 41 0.52 14.43 8.27
CA SER A 41 1.61 14.91 7.42
C SER A 41 1.94 16.39 7.67
N ALA A 42 0.94 17.23 7.92
CA ALA A 42 1.12 18.65 8.20
C ALA A 42 1.97 18.91 9.47
N VAL A 43 1.92 17.99 10.45
CA VAL A 43 2.74 18.05 11.67
C VAL A 43 4.03 17.23 11.56
N GLY A 44 4.40 16.78 10.35
CA GLY A 44 5.67 16.09 10.09
C GLY A 44 5.67 14.58 10.34
N LEU A 45 4.50 13.99 10.60
CA LEU A 45 4.40 12.52 10.68
C LEU A 45 4.35 11.90 9.30
N LYS A 46 4.75 10.63 9.22
CA LYS A 46 4.63 9.80 8.01
C LYS A 46 3.71 8.61 8.29
N PRO A 47 2.40 8.80 8.19
CA PRO A 47 1.45 7.74 8.48
C PRO A 47 1.49 6.65 7.42
N ILE A 48 1.43 5.40 7.88
CA ILE A 48 1.16 4.21 7.10
C ILE A 48 -0.20 3.72 7.54
N VAL A 49 -1.19 3.88 6.68
CA VAL A 49 -2.58 3.50 6.97
C VAL A 49 -3.02 2.35 6.07
N GLU A 50 -4.00 1.61 6.51
CA GLU A 50 -4.52 0.45 5.82
C GLU A 50 -6.05 0.54 5.73
N VAL A 51 -6.58 0.34 4.53
CA VAL A 51 -7.96 -0.06 4.28
C VAL A 51 -7.94 -1.55 3.99
N GLN A 52 -8.52 -2.33 4.88
CA GLN A 52 -8.35 -3.79 4.97
C GLN A 52 -8.74 -4.58 3.72
N PHE A 53 -9.68 -4.06 2.94
CA PHE A 53 -10.15 -4.65 1.68
C PHE A 53 -10.50 -3.55 0.69
N ALA A 54 -10.14 -3.74 -0.57
CA ALA A 54 -10.46 -2.81 -1.64
C ALA A 54 -11.96 -2.52 -1.78
N ASP A 55 -12.80 -3.49 -1.41
CA ASP A 55 -14.25 -3.38 -1.43
C ASP A 55 -14.78 -2.23 -0.56
N TYR A 56 -14.06 -1.84 0.48
CA TYR A 56 -14.46 -0.82 1.45
C TYR A 56 -13.77 0.54 1.26
N ILE A 57 -12.92 0.68 0.25
CA ILE A 57 -12.13 1.90 0.06
C ILE A 57 -12.98 3.15 -0.30
N TRP A 58 -14.21 2.97 -0.76
CA TRP A 58 -15.02 4.03 -1.38
C TRP A 58 -15.17 5.29 -0.53
N PRO A 59 -15.47 5.24 0.78
CA PRO A 59 -15.51 6.44 1.60
C PRO A 59 -14.14 7.11 1.73
N GLY A 60 -13.06 6.31 1.72
CA GLY A 60 -11.69 6.80 1.76
C GLY A 60 -11.22 7.40 0.44
N LEU A 61 -11.76 6.93 -0.69
CA LEU A 61 -11.42 7.49 -2.01
C LEU A 61 -11.82 8.96 -2.14
N ASN A 62 -12.92 9.38 -1.52
CA ASN A 62 -13.28 10.78 -1.50
C ASN A 62 -12.15 11.62 -0.90
N GLN A 63 -11.60 11.21 0.26
CA GLN A 63 -10.49 11.91 0.92
C GLN A 63 -9.20 11.81 0.11
N LEU A 64 -8.93 10.65 -0.47
CA LEU A 64 -7.75 10.44 -1.31
C LEU A 64 -7.77 11.35 -2.53
N PHE A 65 -8.93 11.44 -3.19
CA PHE A 65 -9.12 12.21 -4.42
C PHE A 65 -9.17 13.71 -4.18
N THR A 66 -9.84 14.17 -3.12
CA THR A 66 -10.09 15.61 -2.89
C THR A 66 -8.95 16.27 -2.11
N GLU A 67 -8.49 15.64 -1.04
CA GLU A 67 -7.57 16.26 -0.10
C GLU A 67 -6.14 15.76 -0.27
N VAL A 68 -5.93 14.44 -0.10
CA VAL A 68 -4.58 13.86 -0.07
C VAL A 68 -3.82 14.11 -1.36
N SER A 69 -4.46 13.89 -2.51
CA SER A 69 -3.80 13.99 -3.81
C SER A 69 -3.56 15.44 -4.26
N ARG A 70 -4.33 16.39 -3.76
CA ARG A 70 -4.34 17.77 -4.27
C ARG A 70 -3.69 18.80 -3.36
N SER A 71 -3.55 18.51 -2.07
CA SER A 71 -3.03 19.48 -1.07
C SER A 71 -1.70 20.10 -1.48
N CYS A 72 -0.77 19.31 -1.99
CA CYS A 72 0.51 19.81 -2.45
C CYS A 72 0.37 20.81 -3.62
N TYR A 73 -0.43 20.46 -4.62
CA TYR A 73 -0.67 21.31 -5.77
C TYR A 73 -1.41 22.59 -5.40
N LEU A 74 -2.51 22.50 -4.65
CA LEU A 74 -3.32 23.65 -4.27
C LEU A 74 -2.59 24.60 -3.33
N SER A 75 -1.67 24.11 -2.53
CA SER A 75 -0.83 24.91 -1.64
C SER A 75 0.45 25.45 -2.29
N ASN A 76 0.61 25.25 -3.60
CA ASN A 76 1.83 25.60 -4.32
C ASN A 76 3.09 24.97 -3.68
N GLY A 77 3.01 23.67 -3.37
CA GLY A 77 4.11 22.88 -2.80
C GLY A 77 4.32 23.02 -1.29
N LYS A 78 3.53 23.84 -0.60
CA LYS A 78 3.73 24.10 0.84
C LYS A 78 3.26 22.96 1.73
N TRP A 79 2.26 22.19 1.31
CA TRP A 79 1.64 21.14 2.09
C TRP A 79 1.65 19.79 1.34
N PRO A 80 2.81 19.17 1.20
CA PRO A 80 2.87 17.81 0.70
C PRO A 80 2.23 16.85 1.72
N VAL A 81 1.52 15.84 1.24
CA VAL A 81 0.97 14.78 2.07
C VAL A 81 1.82 13.53 1.89
N SER A 82 2.76 13.33 2.81
CA SER A 82 3.66 12.18 2.79
C SER A 82 3.05 11.03 3.59
N MET A 83 2.31 10.16 2.91
CA MET A 83 1.62 9.03 3.52
C MET A 83 1.69 7.78 2.65
N ILE A 84 1.52 6.63 3.26
CA ILE A 84 1.36 5.35 2.57
C ILE A 84 -0.03 4.80 2.87
N LEU A 85 -0.80 4.51 1.82
CA LEU A 85 -2.06 3.78 1.92
C LEU A 85 -1.84 2.35 1.41
N ARG A 86 -2.00 1.39 2.30
CA ARG A 86 -2.00 -0.04 1.97
C ARG A 86 -3.43 -0.49 1.68
N VAL A 87 -3.60 -1.21 0.59
CA VAL A 87 -4.90 -1.73 0.17
C VAL A 87 -4.74 -3.17 -0.29
N PRO A 88 -5.16 -4.14 0.53
CA PRO A 88 -5.29 -5.52 0.10
C PRO A 88 -6.37 -5.68 -0.97
N ILE A 89 -6.00 -6.29 -2.10
CA ILE A 89 -6.83 -6.45 -3.30
C ILE A 89 -6.90 -7.91 -3.74
N GLY A 90 -7.78 -8.18 -4.70
CA GLY A 90 -7.89 -9.46 -5.37
C GLY A 90 -8.70 -10.50 -4.62
N ALA A 91 -9.13 -11.54 -5.33
CA ALA A 91 -9.82 -12.68 -4.76
C ALA A 91 -8.83 -13.65 -4.13
N TYR A 92 -9.00 -13.96 -2.86
CA TYR A 92 -8.28 -15.00 -2.14
C TYR A 92 -9.21 -15.73 -1.19
N GLY A 93 -9.18 -17.06 -1.23
CA GLY A 93 -9.97 -17.88 -0.33
C GLY A 93 -11.48 -17.74 -0.52
N SER A 94 -11.93 -17.28 -1.68
CA SER A 94 -13.35 -17.12 -1.99
C SER A 94 -14.09 -16.24 -0.98
N GLY A 95 -13.51 -15.07 -0.62
CA GLY A 95 -14.09 -14.10 0.32
C GLY A 95 -15.43 -13.50 -0.11
N GLY A 96 -15.96 -13.93 -1.27
CA GLY A 96 -17.22 -13.46 -1.82
C GLY A 96 -17.15 -12.05 -2.39
N PRO A 97 -18.29 -11.48 -2.80
CA PRO A 97 -18.33 -10.20 -3.52
C PRO A 97 -17.87 -9.00 -2.69
N TYR A 98 -17.81 -9.11 -1.37
CA TYR A 98 -17.40 -8.01 -0.48
C TYR A 98 -15.95 -8.07 -0.01
N HIS A 99 -15.15 -9.03 -0.52
CA HIS A 99 -13.75 -9.23 -0.10
C HIS A 99 -12.85 -9.64 -1.25
N SER A 100 -13.26 -9.37 -2.50
CA SER A 100 -12.56 -9.90 -3.68
C SER A 100 -12.27 -8.83 -4.74
N SER A 101 -12.56 -7.57 -4.46
CA SER A 101 -12.41 -6.50 -5.44
C SER A 101 -10.97 -6.13 -5.69
N SER A 102 -10.78 -5.55 -6.86
CA SER A 102 -9.56 -4.88 -7.31
C SER A 102 -9.92 -3.46 -7.75
N VAL A 103 -9.09 -2.48 -7.43
CA VAL A 103 -9.40 -1.05 -7.61
C VAL A 103 -8.31 -0.31 -8.39
N GLU A 104 -7.45 -1.01 -9.08
CA GLU A 104 -6.31 -0.47 -9.82
C GLU A 104 -6.72 0.63 -10.78
N SER A 105 -7.76 0.39 -11.59
CA SER A 105 -8.24 1.35 -12.57
C SER A 105 -8.84 2.60 -11.94
N VAL A 106 -9.42 2.47 -10.75
CA VAL A 106 -10.00 3.60 -10.01
C VAL A 106 -8.89 4.48 -9.45
N VAL A 107 -7.92 3.90 -8.74
CA VAL A 107 -6.82 4.67 -8.16
C VAL A 107 -5.88 5.22 -9.24
N ALA A 108 -5.74 4.55 -10.38
CA ALA A 108 -4.93 5.03 -11.51
C ALA A 108 -5.48 6.33 -12.14
N ASN A 109 -6.75 6.65 -11.93
CA ASN A 109 -7.34 7.92 -12.36
C ASN A 109 -7.07 9.09 -11.40
N ILE A 110 -6.49 8.83 -10.23
CA ILE A 110 -6.19 9.88 -9.25
C ILE A 110 -4.83 10.48 -9.57
N ARG A 111 -4.81 11.75 -9.93
CA ARG A 111 -3.56 12.48 -10.16
C ARG A 111 -2.97 12.98 -8.85
N GLY A 112 -1.64 13.04 -8.76
CA GLY A 112 -0.94 13.52 -7.57
C GLY A 112 -0.62 12.43 -6.54
N ILE A 113 -0.81 11.16 -6.87
CA ILE A 113 -0.39 10.01 -6.08
C ILE A 113 0.59 9.14 -6.88
N LYS A 114 1.36 8.34 -6.18
CA LYS A 114 2.12 7.21 -6.77
C LYS A 114 1.44 5.90 -6.42
N ILE A 115 1.52 4.94 -7.31
CA ILE A 115 0.92 3.62 -7.12
C ILE A 115 2.01 2.58 -7.26
N ALA A 116 2.06 1.65 -6.31
CA ALA A 116 2.92 0.48 -6.35
C ALA A 116 2.06 -0.79 -6.28
N TYR A 117 2.43 -1.78 -7.07
CA TYR A 117 1.78 -3.08 -7.08
C TYR A 117 2.86 -4.17 -7.11
N PRO A 118 3.45 -4.50 -5.94
CA PRO A 118 4.51 -5.49 -5.84
C PRO A 118 4.02 -6.90 -6.17
N SER A 119 4.83 -7.66 -6.87
CA SER A 119 4.54 -9.05 -7.25
C SER A 119 5.24 -10.09 -6.36
N ASN A 120 6.13 -9.66 -5.47
CA ASN A 120 6.87 -10.51 -4.53
C ASN A 120 7.26 -9.75 -3.27
N GLY A 121 7.73 -10.47 -2.25
CA GLY A 121 8.07 -9.89 -0.95
C GLY A 121 9.27 -8.95 -0.97
N ALA A 122 10.27 -9.22 -1.81
CA ALA A 122 11.44 -8.35 -1.94
C ALA A 122 11.06 -6.99 -2.51
N ASP A 123 10.24 -6.98 -3.56
CA ASP A 123 9.73 -5.75 -4.17
C ASP A 123 8.82 -4.98 -3.21
N LEU A 124 7.96 -5.68 -2.45
CA LEU A 124 7.15 -5.03 -1.41
C LEU A 124 8.03 -4.32 -0.39
N LYS A 125 9.07 -4.98 0.14
CA LYS A 125 10.02 -4.37 1.09
C LYS A 125 10.71 -3.14 0.50
N GLY A 126 11.21 -3.26 -0.73
CA GLY A 126 11.91 -2.17 -1.41
C GLY A 126 11.00 -0.98 -1.75
N LEU A 127 9.79 -1.24 -2.25
CA LEU A 127 8.81 -0.22 -2.59
C LEU A 127 8.22 0.46 -1.35
N MET A 128 8.00 -0.28 -0.26
CA MET A 128 7.56 0.28 1.03
C MET A 128 8.57 1.29 1.56
N LYS A 129 9.87 0.98 1.48
CA LYS A 129 10.93 1.91 1.86
C LYS A 129 11.01 3.11 0.93
N ALA A 130 10.91 2.91 -0.38
CA ALA A 130 10.86 4.00 -1.34
C ALA A 130 9.68 4.94 -1.06
N ALA A 131 8.50 4.37 -0.76
CA ALA A 131 7.31 5.11 -0.38
C ALA A 131 7.49 5.91 0.91
N TYR A 132 8.19 5.35 1.89
CA TYR A 132 8.46 6.05 3.15
C TYR A 132 9.33 7.30 2.95
N TYR A 133 10.29 7.25 2.04
CA TYR A 133 11.14 8.40 1.73
C TYR A 133 10.52 9.37 0.71
N ASP A 134 9.44 8.99 0.06
CA ASP A 134 8.77 9.84 -0.92
C ASP A 134 7.96 10.95 -0.21
N PRO A 135 8.05 12.20 -0.66
CA PRO A 135 7.23 13.28 -0.12
C PRO A 135 5.78 13.25 -0.59
N ASN A 136 5.45 12.46 -1.60
CA ASN A 136 4.11 12.36 -2.15
C ASN A 136 3.33 11.18 -1.56
N PRO A 137 1.99 11.21 -1.65
CA PRO A 137 1.17 10.07 -1.25
C PRO A 137 1.44 8.85 -2.13
N VAL A 138 1.57 7.70 -1.51
CA VAL A 138 1.78 6.43 -2.20
C VAL A 138 0.68 5.45 -1.82
N VAL A 139 0.05 4.85 -2.82
CA VAL A 139 -0.88 3.73 -2.65
C VAL A 139 -0.17 2.43 -3.00
N ILE A 140 -0.14 1.48 -2.07
CA ILE A 140 0.42 0.15 -2.29
C ILE A 140 -0.73 -0.84 -2.38
N LEU A 141 -0.92 -1.42 -3.55
CA LEU A 141 -1.91 -2.44 -3.81
C LEU A 141 -1.28 -3.81 -3.53
N GLU A 142 -1.79 -4.52 -2.56
CA GLU A 142 -1.23 -5.78 -2.08
C GLU A 142 -2.16 -6.95 -2.46
N HIS A 143 -1.75 -7.78 -3.41
CA HIS A 143 -2.57 -8.92 -3.80
C HIS A 143 -2.61 -9.97 -2.68
N LYS A 144 -3.78 -10.17 -2.08
CA LYS A 144 -3.97 -11.08 -0.92
C LYS A 144 -3.51 -12.51 -1.17
N GLY A 145 -3.63 -12.97 -2.41
CA GLY A 145 -3.17 -14.30 -2.82
C GLY A 145 -1.66 -14.52 -2.64
N LEU A 146 -0.88 -13.46 -2.54
CA LEU A 146 0.57 -13.54 -2.38
C LEU A 146 1.03 -13.55 -0.92
N TYR A 147 0.16 -13.21 0.04
CA TYR A 147 0.55 -13.13 1.46
C TYR A 147 1.04 -14.45 2.04
N TRP A 148 0.48 -15.55 1.60
CA TRP A 148 0.79 -16.86 2.16
C TRP A 148 1.49 -17.80 1.19
N SER A 149 1.66 -17.42 -0.07
CA SER A 149 2.23 -18.25 -1.15
C SER A 149 1.59 -19.65 -1.26
N LYS A 150 0.31 -19.76 -0.88
CA LYS A 150 -0.45 -21.01 -0.86
C LYS A 150 -1.37 -21.18 -2.06
N VAL A 151 -1.56 -20.13 -2.84
CA VAL A 151 -2.39 -20.15 -4.05
C VAL A 151 -1.58 -20.83 -5.17
N PRO A 152 -2.16 -21.78 -5.91
CA PRO A 152 -1.50 -22.36 -7.08
C PRO A 152 -1.00 -21.28 -8.05
N GLY A 153 0.22 -21.44 -8.56
CA GLY A 153 0.83 -20.47 -9.47
C GLY A 153 1.60 -19.32 -8.79
N THR A 154 1.53 -19.17 -7.47
CA THR A 154 2.21 -18.07 -6.76
C THR A 154 3.63 -18.38 -6.28
N LYS A 155 4.22 -19.51 -6.67
CA LYS A 155 5.60 -19.86 -6.28
C LYS A 155 6.63 -18.80 -6.67
N GLY A 156 6.43 -18.13 -7.82
CA GLY A 156 7.29 -17.05 -8.29
C GLY A 156 7.23 -15.77 -7.45
N ALA A 157 6.23 -15.64 -6.57
CA ALA A 157 6.13 -14.53 -5.64
C ALA A 157 6.99 -14.73 -4.37
N THR A 158 7.51 -15.93 -4.16
CA THR A 158 8.44 -16.22 -3.08
C THR A 158 9.79 -15.59 -3.41
N SER A 159 10.34 -14.82 -2.51
CA SER A 159 11.64 -14.17 -2.67
C SER A 159 12.48 -14.32 -1.41
N VAL A 160 13.79 -14.28 -1.59
CA VAL A 160 14.71 -14.15 -0.46
C VAL A 160 14.58 -12.74 0.10
N GLU A 161 14.55 -12.61 1.42
CA GLU A 161 14.49 -11.30 2.06
C GLU A 161 15.74 -10.48 1.68
N PRO A 162 15.57 -9.31 1.06
CA PRO A 162 16.70 -8.48 0.69
C PRO A 162 17.31 -7.81 1.92
N ALA A 163 18.55 -7.34 1.76
CA ALA A 163 19.26 -6.60 2.81
C ALA A 163 18.45 -5.39 3.31
N ASP A 164 18.74 -4.96 4.55
CA ASP A 164 17.98 -3.87 5.18
C ASP A 164 18.11 -2.53 4.47
N TYR A 165 19.17 -2.28 3.73
CA TYR A 165 19.33 -1.07 2.94
C TYR A 165 18.67 -1.14 1.55
N TYR A 166 18.08 -2.27 1.17
CA TYR A 166 17.44 -2.42 -0.14
C TYR A 166 16.25 -1.47 -0.30
N ILE A 167 16.29 -0.68 -1.35
CA ILE A 167 15.22 0.23 -1.79
C ILE A 167 14.98 0.00 -3.26
N LEU A 168 13.73 -0.22 -3.65
CA LEU A 168 13.32 -0.31 -5.04
C LEU A 168 12.68 1.03 -5.44
N PRO A 169 13.35 1.84 -6.27
CA PRO A 169 12.80 3.14 -6.66
C PRO A 169 11.59 2.99 -7.59
N PHE A 170 10.63 3.93 -7.48
CA PHE A 170 9.51 4.00 -8.40
C PHE A 170 9.98 4.22 -9.85
N GLY A 171 9.19 3.72 -10.80
CA GLY A 171 9.51 3.82 -12.22
C GLY A 171 10.53 2.80 -12.72
N LYS A 172 10.94 1.86 -11.87
CA LYS A 172 11.74 0.69 -12.27
C LYS A 172 10.82 -0.54 -12.39
N ALA A 173 11.03 -1.30 -13.44
CA ALA A 173 10.39 -2.59 -13.66
C ALA A 173 11.44 -3.66 -13.91
N TRP A 174 11.13 -4.89 -13.54
CA TRP A 174 11.96 -6.05 -13.86
C TRP A 174 11.53 -6.61 -15.20
N LEU A 175 12.50 -6.88 -16.06
CA LEU A 175 12.26 -7.72 -17.23
C LEU A 175 12.30 -9.18 -16.79
N LEU A 176 11.14 -9.82 -16.68
CA LEU A 176 11.03 -11.20 -16.20
C LEU A 176 11.40 -12.22 -17.26
N GLN A 177 11.23 -11.88 -18.54
CA GLN A 177 11.57 -12.72 -19.65
C GLN A 177 11.80 -11.89 -20.92
N GLU A 178 12.90 -12.16 -21.65
CA GLU A 178 13.06 -11.69 -23.02
C GLU A 178 12.27 -12.63 -23.95
N ILE A 179 11.08 -12.20 -24.35
CA ILE A 179 10.16 -13.00 -25.17
C ILE A 179 10.70 -13.20 -26.63
N TRP A 180 11.75 -12.48 -27.02
CA TRP A 180 12.18 -12.35 -28.41
C TRP A 180 13.53 -13.00 -28.76
N LYS A 181 14.09 -13.84 -27.93
CA LYS A 181 15.08 -14.79 -28.41
C LYS A 181 14.33 -15.95 -29.05
N GLN A 182 13.83 -15.73 -30.26
CA GLN A 182 13.50 -16.83 -31.11
C GLN A 182 14.81 -17.58 -31.42
N GLU A 183 14.75 -18.86 -31.13
CA GLU A 183 15.73 -19.84 -31.57
C GLU A 183 15.98 -19.68 -33.11
N GLU A 184 17.21 -19.41 -33.49
CA GLU A 184 17.72 -19.76 -34.78
C GLU A 184 18.17 -21.22 -34.76
#